data_4e465b82d42fc46a9158a36400fc3bfe
#
_entry.id   4e465b82d42fc46a9158a36400fc3bfe
#
_cell.length_a   1.000
_cell.length_b   1.000
_cell.length_c   1.000
_cell.angle_alpha   90.00
_cell.angle_beta   90.00
_cell.angle_gamma   90.00
#
_symmetry.space_group_name_H-M   'P 1'
#
loop_
_entity.id
_entity.type
_entity.pdbx_description
1 polymer ?
#
loop_
_entity_poly.entity_id
_entity_poly.type
_entity_poly.pdbx_seq_one_letter_code
_entity_poly.pdbx_strand_id
1 'polypeptide(L)'
;MPIEIRRFGVGHRRPDGPDGSVGLTGQVVHSDGRGIIAELAFARNARIEPHSNPNTTYFIVVEGGGWVGVGDERTRIAAGEAALWPPDVIHSAWTEHSEMRAFVVELAGVDDGGAVLGVARKPAPGSAPVGRGIGALADRVPDPTRRIDADGEPL
;
A
#
# COMPACT_ATOMS: atom_id res chain seq x y z
N MET A 1 0.95 25.87 -23.10
CA MET A 1 1.24 25.54 -21.69
C MET A 1 2.43 24.60 -21.63
N PRO A 2 3.45 24.90 -20.87
CA PRO A 2 4.60 24.00 -20.77
C PRO A 2 4.20 22.70 -20.04
N ILE A 3 4.90 21.63 -20.41
CA ILE A 3 4.73 20.33 -19.73
C ILE A 3 5.44 20.41 -18.38
N GLU A 4 4.72 20.10 -17.30
CA GLU A 4 5.33 19.98 -15.98
C GLU A 4 5.80 18.54 -15.77
N ILE A 5 7.04 18.39 -15.37
CA ILE A 5 7.64 17.09 -15.07
C ILE A 5 8.04 17.08 -13.61
N ARG A 6 7.52 16.14 -12.85
CA ARG A 6 7.87 15.92 -11.44
C ARG A 6 8.74 14.69 -11.33
N ARG A 7 9.85 14.82 -10.64
CA ARG A 7 10.84 13.74 -10.53
C ARG A 7 10.69 13.03 -9.20
N PHE A 8 10.93 11.74 -9.22
CA PHE A 8 10.90 10.91 -8.02
C PHE A 8 11.97 9.82 -8.14
N GLY A 9 12.15 9.04 -7.08
CA GLY A 9 13.10 7.95 -7.09
C GLY A 9 14.47 8.35 -6.54
N VAL A 10 15.47 7.58 -6.90
CA VAL A 10 16.84 7.79 -6.42
C VAL A 10 17.32 9.21 -6.73
N GLY A 11 17.86 9.89 -5.74
CA GLY A 11 18.32 11.27 -5.86
C GLY A 11 17.24 12.32 -5.63
N HIS A 12 15.99 11.94 -5.51
CA HIS A 12 14.87 12.87 -5.33
C HIS A 12 14.07 12.63 -4.07
N ARG A 13 14.32 11.51 -3.37
CA ARG A 13 13.65 11.19 -2.12
C ARG A 13 14.21 12.01 -0.98
N ARG A 14 13.34 12.38 -0.05
CA ARG A 14 13.78 13.01 1.17
C ARG A 14 14.37 11.95 2.09
N PRO A 15 15.41 12.28 2.87
CA PRO A 15 16.01 11.33 3.82
C PRO A 15 15.03 10.91 4.92
N ASP A 16 14.07 11.78 5.24
CA ASP A 16 13.05 11.48 6.25
C ASP A 16 11.82 10.96 5.54
N GLY A 17 11.37 9.77 5.90
CA GLY A 17 10.11 9.25 5.43
C GLY A 17 8.92 9.93 6.11
N PRO A 18 7.72 9.42 5.91
CA PRO A 18 6.54 9.92 6.60
C PRO A 18 6.69 9.86 8.12
N ASP A 19 5.98 10.71 8.83
CA ASP A 19 5.97 10.68 10.29
C ASP A 19 5.61 9.29 10.81
N GLY A 20 6.31 8.83 11.84
CA GLY A 20 6.11 7.50 12.41
C GLY A 20 6.74 6.39 11.59
N SER A 21 7.65 6.70 10.68
CA SER A 21 8.34 5.69 9.88
C SER A 21 9.79 5.49 10.35
N VAL A 22 10.32 4.29 10.07
CA VAL A 22 11.71 3.93 10.32
C VAL A 22 12.26 3.24 9.08
N GLY A 23 13.41 3.70 8.61
CA GLY A 23 14.07 3.07 7.46
C GLY A 23 13.43 3.38 6.11
N LEU A 24 12.63 4.43 6.02
CA LEU A 24 11.99 4.85 4.79
C LEU A 24 12.55 6.18 4.30
N THR A 25 12.54 6.30 2.98
CA THR A 25 12.65 7.59 2.30
C THR A 25 11.43 7.76 1.40
N GLY A 26 11.07 8.98 1.09
CA GLY A 26 9.86 9.20 0.30
C GLY A 26 9.85 10.52 -0.43
N GLN A 27 8.94 10.60 -1.38
CA GLN A 27 8.73 11.78 -2.20
C GLN A 27 7.26 11.93 -2.54
N VAL A 28 6.69 13.08 -2.21
CA VAL A 28 5.34 13.42 -2.66
C VAL A 28 5.41 13.87 -4.11
N VAL A 29 4.60 13.25 -4.95
CA VAL A 29 4.49 13.58 -6.37
C VAL A 29 3.33 14.54 -6.61
N HIS A 30 2.23 14.34 -5.89
CA HIS A 30 1.04 15.17 -5.97
C HIS A 30 0.36 15.28 -4.62
N SER A 31 -0.14 16.46 -4.32
CA SER A 31 -0.97 16.66 -3.12
C SER A 31 -1.95 17.80 -3.37
N ASP A 32 -3.22 17.52 -3.17
CA ASP A 32 -4.30 18.53 -3.20
C ASP A 32 -5.44 18.10 -2.28
N GLY A 33 -6.55 18.84 -2.32
CA GLY A 33 -7.72 18.52 -1.48
C GLY A 33 -8.43 17.22 -1.84
N ARG A 34 -8.08 16.58 -2.95
CA ARG A 34 -8.68 15.31 -3.38
C ARG A 34 -7.81 14.10 -3.06
N GLY A 35 -6.51 14.30 -2.88
CA GLY A 35 -5.65 13.17 -2.57
C GLY A 35 -4.17 13.48 -2.65
N ILE A 36 -3.40 12.44 -2.36
CA ILE A 36 -1.93 12.47 -2.34
C ILE A 36 -1.41 11.29 -3.14
N ILE A 37 -0.36 11.53 -3.91
CA ILE A 37 0.43 10.47 -4.54
C ILE A 37 1.86 10.64 -4.04
N ALA A 38 2.41 9.59 -3.43
CA ALA A 38 3.78 9.60 -2.93
C ALA A 38 4.50 8.30 -3.30
N GLU A 39 5.78 8.39 -3.53
CA GLU A 39 6.64 7.21 -3.65
C GLU A 39 7.34 6.99 -2.32
N LEU A 40 7.40 5.72 -1.89
CA LEU A 40 8.13 5.31 -0.69
C LEU A 40 9.14 4.23 -1.04
N ALA A 41 10.32 4.35 -0.45
CA ALA A 41 11.36 3.34 -0.57
C ALA A 41 11.69 2.82 0.84
N PHE A 42 11.49 1.53 1.02
CA PHE A 42 11.75 0.83 2.28
C PHE A 42 13.10 0.14 2.19
N ALA A 43 13.99 0.45 3.12
CA ALA A 43 15.17 -0.38 3.36
C ALA A 43 14.73 -1.70 4.00
N ARG A 44 15.66 -2.60 4.23
CA ARG A 44 15.40 -3.80 5.05
C ARG A 44 15.10 -3.36 6.48
N ASN A 45 14.22 -4.09 7.16
CA ASN A 45 13.79 -3.78 8.53
C ASN A 45 13.21 -2.37 8.66
N ALA A 46 12.50 -1.93 7.66
CA ALA A 46 11.82 -0.64 7.66
C ALA A 46 10.35 -0.82 8.00
N ARG A 47 9.72 0.23 8.51
CA ARG A 47 8.30 0.16 8.82
C ARG A 47 7.64 1.53 8.84
N ILE A 48 6.35 1.52 8.54
CA ILE A 48 5.42 2.59 8.87
C ILE A 48 4.68 2.13 10.11
N GLU A 49 4.71 2.94 11.17
CA GLU A 49 3.96 2.62 12.39
C GLU A 49 2.45 2.56 12.10
N PRO A 50 1.72 1.66 12.76
CA PRO A 50 0.28 1.56 12.58
C PRO A 50 -0.41 2.90 12.81
N HIS A 51 -1.25 3.29 11.87
CA HIS A 51 -2.00 4.54 11.92
C HIS A 51 -3.25 4.41 11.04
N SER A 52 -4.13 5.39 11.12
CA SER A 52 -5.32 5.45 10.26
C SER A 52 -5.49 6.86 9.74
N ASN A 53 -6.28 6.99 8.69
CA ASN A 53 -6.71 8.28 8.17
C ASN A 53 -8.14 8.16 7.61
N PRO A 54 -8.83 9.27 7.36
CA PRO A 54 -10.21 9.23 6.91
C PRO A 54 -10.39 8.96 5.41
N ASN A 55 -9.32 8.76 4.69
CA ASN A 55 -9.34 8.60 3.24
C ASN A 55 -9.15 7.13 2.84
N THR A 56 -9.43 6.82 1.58
CA THR A 56 -9.09 5.53 1.00
C THR A 56 -7.64 5.58 0.53
N THR A 57 -6.83 4.64 0.94
CA THR A 57 -5.42 4.60 0.57
C THR A 57 -5.08 3.29 -0.13
N TYR A 58 -4.32 3.38 -1.21
CA TYR A 58 -3.76 2.23 -1.91
C TYR A 58 -2.26 2.20 -1.68
N PHE A 59 -1.77 1.06 -1.26
CA PHE A 59 -0.35 0.79 -1.11
C PHE A 59 0.07 -0.12 -2.27
N ILE A 60 0.74 0.47 -3.26
CA ILE A 60 0.99 -0.16 -4.56
C ILE A 60 2.46 -0.53 -4.66
N VAL A 61 2.78 -1.82 -4.57
CA VAL A 61 4.16 -2.27 -4.60
C VAL A 61 4.63 -2.43 -6.05
N VAL A 62 5.75 -1.81 -6.37
CA VAL A 62 6.32 -1.82 -7.73
C VAL A 62 7.66 -2.54 -7.80
N GLU A 63 8.40 -2.65 -6.68
CA GLU A 63 9.65 -3.42 -6.60
C GLU A 63 9.77 -4.03 -5.22
N GLY A 64 10.35 -5.22 -5.17
CA GLY A 64 10.58 -5.90 -3.91
C GLY A 64 9.31 -6.43 -3.27
N GLY A 65 9.33 -6.53 -1.96
CA GLY A 65 8.20 -7.03 -1.21
C GLY A 65 8.38 -6.88 0.29
N GLY A 66 7.32 -7.13 1.00
CA GLY A 66 7.29 -7.04 2.45
C GLY A 66 5.95 -7.47 2.99
N TRP A 67 5.46 -6.71 3.96
CA TRP A 67 4.23 -7.00 4.67
C TRP A 67 3.32 -5.78 4.73
N VAL A 68 2.03 -6.04 4.73
CA VAL A 68 1.03 -5.03 5.07
C VAL A 68 0.15 -5.55 6.19
N GLY A 69 -0.29 -4.62 7.04
CA GLY A 69 -1.27 -4.88 8.07
C GLY A 69 -2.47 -3.97 7.88
N VAL A 70 -3.67 -4.52 8.03
CA VAL A 70 -4.92 -3.76 7.94
C VAL A 70 -5.86 -4.31 9.01
N GLY A 71 -6.19 -3.50 10.00
CA GLY A 71 -6.93 -3.97 11.16
C GLY A 71 -6.16 -5.06 11.90
N ASP A 72 -6.78 -6.19 12.08
CA ASP A 72 -6.17 -7.35 12.77
C ASP A 72 -5.50 -8.32 11.81
N GLU A 73 -5.55 -8.07 10.52
CA GLU A 73 -4.97 -8.95 9.52
C GLU A 73 -3.62 -8.43 9.03
N ARG A 74 -2.79 -9.36 8.62
CA ARG A 74 -1.53 -9.05 7.95
C ARG A 74 -1.27 -10.07 6.86
N THR A 75 -0.59 -9.65 5.81
CA THR A 75 -0.18 -10.54 4.73
C THR A 75 1.06 -10.02 4.05
N ARG A 76 1.73 -10.91 3.33
CA ARG A 76 2.83 -10.53 2.47
C ARG A 76 2.31 -9.82 1.24
N ILE A 77 3.13 -8.91 0.72
CA ILE A 77 2.83 -8.16 -0.49
C ILE A 77 4.10 -8.03 -1.32
N ALA A 78 3.97 -8.07 -2.62
CA ALA A 78 5.10 -8.00 -3.53
C ALA A 78 4.77 -7.16 -4.76
N ALA A 79 5.78 -6.91 -5.58
CA ALA A 79 5.64 -6.12 -6.81
C ALA A 79 4.48 -6.63 -7.67
N GLY A 80 3.68 -5.71 -8.16
CA GLY A 80 2.48 -6.03 -8.95
C GLY A 80 1.22 -6.18 -8.11
N GLU A 81 1.30 -5.98 -6.80
CA GLU A 81 0.15 -6.05 -5.90
C GLU A 81 -0.11 -4.72 -5.22
N ALA A 82 -1.38 -4.45 -4.95
CA ALA A 82 -1.79 -3.26 -4.23
C ALA A 82 -2.70 -3.66 -3.07
N ALA A 83 -2.39 -3.14 -1.89
CA ALA A 83 -3.26 -3.30 -0.73
C ALA A 83 -4.18 -2.10 -0.61
N LEU A 84 -5.43 -2.35 -0.31
CA LEU A 84 -6.40 -1.30 0.00
C LEU A 84 -6.41 -1.09 1.50
N TRP A 85 -6.20 0.15 1.91
CA TRP A 85 -6.29 0.60 3.29
C TRP A 85 -7.57 1.41 3.44
N PRO A 86 -8.61 0.83 4.05
CA PRO A 86 -9.90 1.50 4.16
C PRO A 86 -9.86 2.74 5.04
N PRO A 87 -10.80 3.69 4.86
CA PRO A 87 -10.93 4.82 5.76
C PRO A 87 -11.10 4.38 7.22
N ASP A 88 -10.42 5.07 8.11
CA ASP A 88 -10.53 4.90 9.56
C ASP A 88 -10.15 3.51 10.09
N VAL A 89 -9.49 2.70 9.29
CA VAL A 89 -8.96 1.39 9.71
C VAL A 89 -7.45 1.51 9.88
N ILE A 90 -6.94 1.01 11.00
CA ILE A 90 -5.51 1.03 11.28
C ILE A 90 -4.78 0.19 10.24
N HIS A 91 -3.71 0.74 9.70
CA HIS A 91 -2.90 0.08 8.69
C HIS A 91 -1.42 0.36 8.89
N SER A 92 -0.60 -0.51 8.32
CA SER A 92 0.85 -0.42 8.38
C SER A 92 1.48 -1.19 7.23
N ALA A 93 2.77 -0.97 7.02
CA ALA A 93 3.58 -1.74 6.07
C ALA A 93 5.00 -1.83 6.62
N TRP A 94 5.67 -2.93 6.34
CA TRP A 94 7.05 -3.13 6.81
C TRP A 94 7.79 -4.13 5.94
N THR A 95 9.11 -4.11 6.07
CA THR A 95 10.01 -5.08 5.45
C THR A 95 10.80 -5.80 6.52
N GLU A 96 11.30 -6.97 6.18
CA GLU A 96 12.21 -7.74 7.00
C GLU A 96 13.53 -7.93 6.27
N HIS A 97 13.58 -8.88 5.36
CA HIS A 97 14.82 -9.29 4.69
C HIS A 97 15.01 -8.66 3.31
N SER A 98 13.99 -8.09 2.76
CA SER A 98 14.03 -7.47 1.44
C SER A 98 13.79 -5.97 1.52
N GLU A 99 14.17 -5.27 0.46
CA GLU A 99 13.77 -3.89 0.23
C GLU A 99 12.44 -3.86 -0.51
N MET A 100 11.75 -2.73 -0.43
CA MET A 100 10.48 -2.58 -1.12
C MET A 100 10.32 -1.15 -1.60
N ARG A 101 9.78 -0.99 -2.79
CA ARG A 101 9.40 0.30 -3.31
C ARG A 101 7.92 0.30 -3.65
N ALA A 102 7.21 1.31 -3.18
CA ALA A 102 5.77 1.39 -3.33
C ALA A 102 5.33 2.82 -3.65
N PHE A 103 4.18 2.92 -4.30
CA PHE A 103 3.45 4.19 -4.36
C PHE A 103 2.28 4.13 -3.39
N VAL A 104 2.08 5.23 -2.69
CA VAL A 104 0.90 5.44 -1.86
C VAL A 104 0.00 6.41 -2.60
N VAL A 105 -1.24 6.01 -2.83
CA VAL A 105 -2.26 6.85 -3.43
C VAL A 105 -3.39 6.97 -2.42
N GLU A 106 -3.53 8.17 -1.84
CA GLU A 106 -4.57 8.45 -0.87
C GLU A 106 -5.62 9.32 -1.53
N LEU A 107 -6.87 8.89 -1.50
CA LEU A 107 -7.98 9.55 -2.19
C LEU A 107 -9.09 9.87 -1.21
N ALA A 108 -9.63 11.06 -1.32
CA ALA A 108 -10.82 11.43 -0.55
C ALA A 108 -12.00 10.55 -0.97
N GLY A 109 -12.75 10.07 0.04
CA GLY A 109 -13.92 9.23 -0.22
C GLY A 109 -13.63 7.75 -0.13
N VAL A 110 -14.62 6.97 -0.50
CA VAL A 110 -14.63 5.52 -0.39
C VAL A 110 -14.58 4.90 -1.79
N ASP A 111 -13.78 3.86 -1.94
CA ASP A 111 -13.73 3.11 -3.19
C ASP A 111 -15.05 2.34 -3.39
N ASP A 112 -15.67 2.52 -4.54
CA ASP A 112 -16.90 1.79 -4.88
C ASP A 112 -16.63 0.43 -5.53
N GLY A 113 -15.38 0.14 -5.86
CA GLY A 113 -14.98 -1.12 -6.47
C GLY A 113 -15.50 -1.35 -7.88
N GLY A 114 -16.07 -0.33 -8.51
CA GLY A 114 -16.84 -0.50 -9.76
C GLY A 114 -16.09 -1.11 -10.93
N ALA A 115 -14.79 -0.83 -11.04
CA ALA A 115 -13.99 -1.30 -12.19
C ALA A 115 -12.87 -2.26 -11.78
N VAL A 116 -12.84 -2.73 -10.55
CA VAL A 116 -11.73 -3.55 -10.06
C VAL A 116 -11.84 -4.98 -10.56
N LEU A 117 -10.74 -5.50 -11.09
CA LEU A 117 -10.59 -6.88 -11.50
C LEU A 117 -9.46 -7.52 -10.69
N GLY A 118 -9.52 -8.84 -10.52
CA GLY A 118 -8.41 -9.58 -9.93
C GLY A 118 -8.20 -9.35 -8.44
N VAL A 119 -9.28 -9.21 -7.68
CA VAL A 119 -9.17 -9.05 -6.23
C VAL A 119 -8.85 -10.38 -5.58
N ALA A 120 -7.78 -10.40 -4.78
CA ALA A 120 -7.40 -11.55 -3.97
C ALA A 120 -7.51 -11.17 -2.48
N ARG A 121 -7.94 -12.11 -1.67
CA ARG A 121 -8.05 -11.94 -0.23
C ARG A 121 -7.14 -12.93 0.46
N LYS A 122 -6.38 -12.44 1.43
CA LYS A 122 -5.42 -13.26 2.17
C LYS A 122 -5.60 -13.01 3.67
N PRO A 123 -6.75 -13.42 4.26
CA PRO A 123 -7.01 -13.16 5.66
C PRO A 123 -6.03 -13.91 6.55
N ALA A 124 -5.68 -13.31 7.69
CA ALA A 124 -4.94 -14.01 8.72
C ALA A 124 -5.82 -15.11 9.32
N PRO A 125 -5.22 -16.24 9.74
CA PRO A 125 -5.99 -17.33 10.35
C PRO A 125 -6.84 -16.84 11.53
N GLY A 126 -8.13 -17.17 11.52
CA GLY A 126 -9.06 -16.79 12.57
C GLY A 126 -9.55 -15.36 12.56
N SER A 127 -9.11 -14.57 11.60
CA SER A 127 -9.54 -13.17 11.49
C SER A 127 -10.66 -13.01 10.49
N ALA A 128 -11.56 -12.07 10.76
CA ALA A 128 -12.51 -11.64 9.74
C ALA A 128 -11.77 -10.82 8.69
N PRO A 129 -12.13 -10.93 7.41
CA PRO A 129 -11.51 -10.12 6.38
C PRO A 129 -11.69 -8.63 6.66
N VAL A 130 -10.59 -7.91 6.59
CA VAL A 130 -10.60 -6.44 6.68
C VAL A 130 -11.15 -5.89 5.37
N GLY A 131 -11.53 -4.67 5.31
CA GLY A 131 -12.05 -4.10 4.08
C GLY A 131 -13.49 -4.49 3.79
N ARG A 132 -14.15 -5.18 4.69
CA ARG A 132 -15.59 -5.50 4.54
C ARG A 132 -16.42 -4.24 4.40
N GLY A 133 -16.00 -3.18 5.05
CA GLY A 133 -16.68 -1.89 4.94
C GLY A 133 -16.55 -1.23 3.57
N ILE A 134 -15.71 -1.77 2.72
CA ILE A 134 -15.58 -1.32 1.34
C ILE A 134 -16.67 -1.91 0.45
N GLY A 135 -17.46 -2.85 0.96
CA GLY A 135 -18.61 -3.37 0.24
C GLY A 135 -18.23 -4.10 -1.03
N ALA A 136 -18.46 -3.47 -2.18
CA ALA A 136 -18.27 -4.11 -3.47
C ALA A 136 -16.89 -4.76 -3.64
N LEU A 137 -15.86 -4.18 -3.08
CA LEU A 137 -14.52 -4.75 -3.18
C LEU A 137 -14.42 -6.09 -2.45
N ALA A 138 -15.06 -6.20 -1.30
CA ALA A 138 -15.03 -7.43 -0.50
C ALA A 138 -15.75 -8.59 -1.20
N ASP A 139 -16.69 -8.29 -2.08
CA ASP A 139 -17.49 -9.28 -2.79
C ASP A 139 -16.92 -9.67 -4.14
N ARG A 140 -15.80 -9.09 -4.55
CA ARG A 140 -15.15 -9.42 -5.81
C ARG A 140 -14.59 -10.83 -5.78
N VAL A 141 -14.67 -11.49 -6.92
CA VAL A 141 -14.06 -12.81 -7.08
C VAL A 141 -12.54 -12.67 -7.03
N PRO A 142 -11.88 -13.41 -6.14
CA PRO A 142 -10.41 -13.37 -6.09
C PRO A 142 -9.81 -13.85 -7.40
N ASP A 143 -8.71 -13.22 -7.80
CA ASP A 143 -7.94 -13.66 -8.94
C ASP A 143 -7.05 -14.85 -8.52
N PRO A 144 -7.32 -16.05 -9.00
CA PRO A 144 -6.55 -17.22 -8.58
C PRO A 144 -5.13 -17.23 -9.13
N THR A 145 -4.82 -16.37 -10.09
CA THR A 145 -3.48 -16.30 -10.67
C THR A 145 -2.57 -15.34 -9.93
N ARG A 146 -3.11 -14.47 -9.09
CA ARG A 146 -2.32 -13.54 -8.33
C ARG A 146 -1.72 -14.24 -7.12
N ARG A 147 -0.41 -14.30 -7.11
CA ARG A 147 0.31 -15.00 -6.07
C ARG A 147 1.53 -14.22 -5.62
N ILE A 148 1.82 -14.39 -4.35
CA ILE A 148 3.10 -14.04 -3.75
C ILE A 148 3.70 -15.38 -3.32
N ASP A 149 5.00 -15.53 -3.45
CA ASP A 149 5.64 -16.76 -2.96
C ASP A 149 5.57 -16.85 -1.43
N ALA A 150 6.00 -17.96 -0.90
CA ALA A 150 5.89 -18.23 0.53
C ALA A 150 6.69 -17.22 1.38
N ASP A 151 7.71 -16.62 0.80
CA ASP A 151 8.56 -15.66 1.50
C ASP A 151 8.10 -14.23 1.30
N GLY A 152 7.11 -14.01 0.45
CA GLY A 152 6.59 -12.69 0.17
C GLY A 152 7.48 -11.87 -0.76
N GLU A 153 8.42 -12.51 -1.42
CA GLU A 153 9.28 -11.86 -2.38
C GLU A 153 8.63 -11.85 -3.77
N PRO A 154 9.01 -10.88 -4.62
CA PRO A 154 8.55 -10.87 -6.00
C PRO A 154 9.02 -12.13 -6.73
N LEU A 155 8.16 -12.64 -7.55
CA LEU A 155 8.48 -13.79 -8.39
C LEU A 155 9.23 -13.36 -9.65
#